data_c9bfd73d6a60f0a0c6a247422bf412fc
#
_entry.id   c9bfd73d6a60f0a0c6a247422bf412fc
#
_cell.length_a   1.000
_cell.length_b   1.000
_cell.length_c   1.000
_cell.angle_alpha   90.00
_cell.angle_beta   90.00
_cell.angle_gamma   90.00
#
_symmetry.space_group_name_H-M   'P 1'
#
loop_
_entity.id
_entity.type
_entity.pdbx_description
1 polymer ?
#
loop_
_entity_poly.entity_id
_entity_poly.type
_entity_poly.pdbx_seq_one_letter_code
_entity_poly.pdbx_strand_id
1 'polypeptide(L)'
;AALERLARTPGGAFGSCRFDLPRDDGGAVTDRLFAVFDAHRVGWLLYNGGNGSMDAVARLQAEARQRGHPLQCIGVPKTVDNDIVGTDCCPGFGSAAKYLATSMLEAGLDIASMVGAKGSVFVMEVMGRNTGWLAAATALAAGGDPDRPPHIVLVPEVAFDEEAFLTRVQAVTERLGYCAITVSEGIRRADGSLILEKSRDPRGYVQLGGAGSAVARMIHERLGYKHHWAIPDYLQRAGAHWLSATDREQALAVGRAAVEYAMQGRGGTMPAIRRLQDSPYRWDVTAIDTAPIANLERALPAAFVAADGLHVTQAACDYIRPLIAGEFAQPTVDGLPDYRRFELPRVADRLPAWGA
;
A
#
# COMPACT_ATOMS: atom_id res chain seq x y z
N ALA A 1 5.61 -11.01 26.35
CA ALA A 1 5.34 -12.22 25.54
C ALA A 1 4.15 -12.05 24.58
N ALA A 2 2.90 -11.73 25.04
CA ALA A 2 1.74 -11.62 24.13
C ALA A 2 1.86 -10.42 23.16
N LEU A 3 2.23 -9.24 23.63
CA LEU A 3 2.42 -8.04 22.82
C LEU A 3 3.58 -8.18 21.82
N GLU A 4 4.64 -8.92 22.15
CA GLU A 4 5.74 -9.18 21.23
C GLU A 4 5.31 -10.04 20.03
N ARG A 5 4.36 -10.96 20.23
CA ARG A 5 3.79 -11.76 19.16
C ARG A 5 2.88 -10.96 18.26
N LEU A 6 2.14 -9.97 18.80
CA LEU A 6 1.37 -9.02 18.00
C LEU A 6 2.21 -8.27 16.99
N ALA A 7 3.40 -7.82 17.39
CA ALA A 7 4.32 -7.08 16.52
C ALA A 7 4.82 -7.90 15.31
N ARG A 8 4.53 -9.19 15.27
CA ARG A 8 4.98 -10.13 14.22
C ARG A 8 3.83 -10.75 13.43
N THR A 9 2.62 -10.74 14.00
CA THR A 9 1.45 -11.36 13.38
C THR A 9 0.87 -10.42 12.31
N PRO A 10 0.70 -10.88 11.06
CA PRO A 10 0.10 -10.07 10.02
C PRO A 10 -1.38 -9.79 10.29
N GLY A 11 -1.89 -8.70 9.68
CA GLY A 11 -3.29 -8.28 9.81
C GLY A 11 -3.54 -7.34 10.98
N GLY A 12 -4.75 -6.82 11.07
CA GLY A 12 -5.18 -5.91 12.12
C GLY A 12 -5.52 -6.67 13.41
N ALA A 13 -4.69 -6.58 14.44
CA ALA A 13 -4.88 -7.30 15.70
C ALA A 13 -6.22 -6.97 16.39
N PHE A 14 -6.71 -5.74 16.21
CA PHE A 14 -7.97 -5.25 16.76
C PHE A 14 -9.16 -5.41 15.81
N GLY A 15 -8.98 -6.11 14.69
CA GLY A 15 -9.93 -6.16 13.61
C GLY A 15 -9.85 -4.91 12.73
N SER A 16 -10.56 -4.94 11.60
CA SER A 16 -10.71 -3.82 10.69
C SER A 16 -12.06 -3.89 9.99
N CYS A 17 -12.59 -2.74 9.62
CA CYS A 17 -13.78 -2.65 8.78
C CYS A 17 -13.57 -1.55 7.74
N ARG A 18 -14.33 -1.62 6.66
CA ARG A 18 -14.49 -0.52 5.72
C ARG A 18 -15.76 0.23 6.10
N PHE A 19 -15.59 1.44 6.62
CA PHE A 19 -16.68 2.31 7.00
C PHE A 19 -16.34 3.75 6.61
N ASP A 20 -17.19 4.33 5.77
CA ASP A 20 -17.07 5.73 5.38
C ASP A 20 -18.03 6.54 6.27
N LEU A 21 -17.49 7.52 7.00
CA LEU A 21 -18.30 8.39 7.84
C LEU A 21 -19.24 9.23 6.95
N PRO A 22 -20.59 9.05 7.05
CA PRO A 22 -21.51 9.75 6.17
C PRO A 22 -21.36 11.27 6.24
N ARG A 23 -21.72 11.95 5.14
CA ARG A 23 -21.74 13.42 5.05
C ARG A 23 -23.15 13.99 5.08
N ASP A 24 -24.12 13.21 4.61
CA ASP A 24 -25.49 13.66 4.33
C ASP A 24 -26.55 12.88 5.13
N ASP A 25 -26.20 12.41 6.33
CA ASP A 25 -27.10 11.67 7.22
C ASP A 25 -27.75 12.55 8.31
N GLY A 26 -27.66 13.86 8.17
CA GLY A 26 -28.13 14.81 9.21
C GLY A 26 -27.35 14.73 10.53
N GLY A 27 -26.17 14.09 10.53
CA GLY A 27 -25.34 13.91 11.71
C GLY A 27 -25.68 12.70 12.58
N ALA A 28 -26.66 11.88 12.20
CA ALA A 28 -27.16 10.77 13.02
C ALA A 28 -26.08 9.77 13.42
N VAL A 29 -25.19 9.38 12.49
CA VAL A 29 -24.06 8.48 12.78
C VAL A 29 -23.06 9.16 13.71
N THR A 30 -22.75 10.42 13.47
CA THR A 30 -21.83 11.20 14.32
C THR A 30 -22.39 11.34 15.75
N ASP A 31 -23.66 11.66 15.90
CA ASP A 31 -24.33 11.72 17.21
C ASP A 31 -24.26 10.39 17.94
N ARG A 32 -24.50 9.29 17.21
CA ARG A 32 -24.36 7.95 17.79
C ARG A 32 -22.95 7.63 18.23
N LEU A 33 -21.92 8.01 17.45
CA LEU A 33 -20.52 7.81 17.80
C LEU A 33 -20.17 8.56 19.09
N PHE A 34 -20.57 9.83 19.20
CA PHE A 34 -20.30 10.61 20.41
C PHE A 34 -21.06 10.06 21.63
N ALA A 35 -22.31 9.61 21.47
CA ALA A 35 -23.04 8.91 22.53
C ALA A 35 -22.31 7.64 23.01
N VAL A 36 -21.70 6.88 22.08
CA VAL A 36 -20.87 5.72 22.43
C VAL A 36 -19.58 6.14 23.15
N PHE A 37 -18.92 7.20 22.68
CA PHE A 37 -17.72 7.73 23.34
C PHE A 37 -18.00 8.16 24.78
N ASP A 38 -19.11 8.85 25.01
CA ASP A 38 -19.55 9.24 26.35
C ASP A 38 -19.86 8.02 27.22
N ALA A 39 -20.70 7.09 26.73
CA ALA A 39 -21.11 5.91 27.48
C ALA A 39 -19.92 5.05 27.90
N HIS A 40 -18.89 4.95 27.07
CA HIS A 40 -17.67 4.19 27.34
C HIS A 40 -16.52 5.04 27.88
N ARG A 41 -16.72 6.36 28.08
CA ARG A 41 -15.70 7.30 28.55
C ARG A 41 -14.43 7.27 27.69
N VAL A 42 -14.60 7.31 26.37
CA VAL A 42 -13.51 7.34 25.39
C VAL A 42 -12.98 8.77 25.28
N GLY A 43 -11.76 9.02 25.75
CA GLY A 43 -11.10 10.32 25.63
C GLY A 43 -10.08 10.39 24.49
N TRP A 44 -9.64 9.25 23.98
CA TRP A 44 -8.65 9.16 22.91
C TRP A 44 -9.10 8.16 21.84
N LEU A 45 -9.05 8.58 20.59
CA LEU A 45 -9.29 7.74 19.41
C LEU A 45 -8.06 7.74 18.51
N LEU A 46 -7.33 6.62 18.48
CA LEU A 46 -6.23 6.41 17.55
C LEU A 46 -6.78 5.65 16.33
N TYR A 47 -6.92 6.35 15.22
CA TYR A 47 -7.57 5.83 14.01
C TYR A 47 -6.51 5.39 13.00
N ASN A 48 -6.25 4.09 12.92
CA ASN A 48 -5.25 3.52 12.02
C ASN A 48 -5.84 3.28 10.63
N GLY A 49 -5.27 3.89 9.59
CA GLY A 49 -5.74 3.70 8.22
C GLY A 49 -5.12 4.63 7.19
N GLY A 50 -5.69 4.62 5.99
CA GLY A 50 -5.28 5.42 4.83
C GLY A 50 -5.98 6.79 4.74
N ASN A 51 -6.05 7.35 3.52
CA ASN A 51 -6.59 8.68 3.25
C ASN A 51 -8.00 8.91 3.80
N GLY A 52 -8.93 7.97 3.58
CA GLY A 52 -10.29 8.05 4.13
C GLY A 52 -10.32 8.03 5.67
N SER A 53 -9.36 7.38 6.31
CA SER A 53 -9.24 7.39 7.77
C SER A 53 -8.74 8.75 8.28
N MET A 54 -7.86 9.42 7.53
CA MET A 54 -7.41 10.78 7.87
C MET A 54 -8.55 11.80 7.74
N ASP A 55 -9.43 11.67 6.74
CA ASP A 55 -10.67 12.44 6.63
C ASP A 55 -11.58 12.23 7.85
N ALA A 56 -11.80 10.98 8.25
CA ALA A 56 -12.60 10.66 9.43
C ALA A 56 -12.02 11.29 10.71
N VAL A 57 -10.70 11.24 10.91
CA VAL A 57 -10.02 11.89 12.05
C VAL A 57 -10.24 13.40 12.04
N ALA A 58 -10.04 14.05 10.88
CA ALA A 58 -10.21 15.50 10.75
C ALA A 58 -11.65 15.91 11.10
N ARG A 59 -12.64 15.19 10.57
CA ARG A 59 -14.07 15.46 10.79
C ARG A 59 -14.49 15.21 12.24
N LEU A 60 -14.12 14.06 12.82
CA LEU A 60 -14.44 13.73 14.21
C LEU A 60 -13.78 14.71 15.21
N GLN A 61 -12.55 15.16 14.91
CA GLN A 61 -11.90 16.16 15.75
C GLN A 61 -12.56 17.53 15.64
N ALA A 62 -12.97 17.94 14.44
CA ALA A 62 -13.73 19.19 14.28
C ALA A 62 -15.04 19.15 15.05
N GLU A 63 -15.77 18.04 14.95
CA GLU A 63 -17.03 17.82 15.65
C GLU A 63 -16.84 17.80 17.17
N ALA A 64 -15.77 17.14 17.68
CA ALA A 64 -15.44 17.14 19.11
C ALA A 64 -15.24 18.57 19.63
N ARG A 65 -14.50 19.41 18.88
CA ARG A 65 -14.29 20.81 19.22
C ARG A 65 -15.60 21.62 19.24
N GLN A 66 -16.45 21.41 18.22
CA GLN A 66 -17.74 22.09 18.11
C GLN A 66 -18.67 21.72 19.28
N ARG A 67 -18.66 20.49 19.73
CA ARG A 67 -19.45 19.99 20.87
C ARG A 67 -18.83 20.30 22.25
N GLY A 68 -17.62 20.83 22.29
CA GLY A 68 -16.87 20.94 23.56
C GLY A 68 -16.54 19.59 24.18
N HIS A 69 -16.50 18.53 23.38
CA HIS A 69 -16.20 17.17 23.85
C HIS A 69 -14.67 16.98 23.98
N PRO A 70 -14.17 16.34 25.06
CA PRO A 70 -12.73 16.23 25.33
C PRO A 70 -11.99 15.24 24.43
N LEU A 71 -12.65 14.60 23.48
CA LEU A 71 -12.07 13.59 22.59
C LEU A 71 -10.88 14.13 21.80
N GLN A 72 -9.78 13.39 21.81
CA GLN A 72 -8.60 13.62 20.99
C GLN A 72 -8.54 12.53 19.91
N CYS A 73 -8.74 12.91 18.65
CA CYS A 73 -8.63 12.01 17.52
C CYS A 73 -7.25 12.13 16.88
N ILE A 74 -6.49 11.05 16.80
CA ILE A 74 -5.17 11.01 16.18
C ILE A 74 -5.20 10.01 15.04
N GLY A 75 -4.78 10.44 13.84
CA GLY A 75 -4.57 9.53 12.71
C GLY A 75 -3.29 8.72 12.90
N VAL A 76 -3.32 7.44 12.57
CA VAL A 76 -2.12 6.59 12.53
C VAL A 76 -1.96 6.10 11.10
N PRO A 77 -0.96 6.58 10.35
CA PRO A 77 -0.87 6.30 8.92
C PRO A 77 -0.58 4.83 8.67
N LYS A 78 -1.35 4.21 7.77
CA LYS A 78 -1.18 2.83 7.31
C LYS A 78 -1.77 2.69 5.90
N THR A 79 -0.93 2.39 4.93
CA THR A 79 -1.32 1.90 3.61
C THR A 79 -0.09 1.34 2.90
N VAL A 80 -0.27 0.26 2.14
CA VAL A 80 0.79 -0.27 1.26
C VAL A 80 0.93 0.56 -0.02
N ASP A 81 -0.09 1.35 -0.37
CA ASP A 81 -0.10 2.17 -1.60
C ASP A 81 0.84 3.39 -1.50
N ASN A 82 1.31 3.71 -0.28
CA ASN A 82 2.23 4.83 -0.02
C ASN A 82 1.71 6.21 -0.48
N ASP A 83 0.40 6.38 -0.44
CA ASP A 83 -0.34 7.47 -1.07
C ASP A 83 -0.83 8.57 -0.11
N ILE A 84 -0.50 8.50 1.19
CA ILE A 84 -0.86 9.56 2.15
C ILE A 84 0.07 10.76 1.97
N VAL A 85 -0.53 11.93 1.78
CA VAL A 85 0.20 13.20 1.66
C VAL A 85 0.81 13.60 3.01
N GLY A 86 1.99 14.24 2.95
CA GLY A 86 2.67 14.80 4.13
C GLY A 86 3.57 13.83 4.89
N THR A 87 3.59 12.56 4.54
CA THR A 87 4.58 11.59 5.06
C THR A 87 5.51 11.11 3.96
N ASP A 88 6.80 10.89 4.26
CA ASP A 88 7.79 10.36 3.32
C ASP A 88 7.42 8.95 2.84
N CYS A 89 7.05 8.10 3.78
CA CYS A 89 6.48 6.80 3.46
C CYS A 89 5.38 6.43 4.46
N CYS A 90 4.52 5.51 4.04
CA CYS A 90 3.45 4.98 4.88
C CYS A 90 3.89 3.64 5.46
N PRO A 91 3.80 3.42 6.79
CA PRO A 91 4.05 2.11 7.37
C PRO A 91 3.21 1.01 6.71
N GLY A 92 3.88 -0.06 6.33
CA GLY A 92 3.35 -1.16 5.51
C GLY A 92 3.91 -1.17 4.08
N PHE A 93 4.21 -0.01 3.50
CA PHE A 93 4.76 0.09 2.14
C PHE A 93 6.13 -0.58 2.02
N GLY A 94 7.07 -0.28 2.92
CA GLY A 94 8.44 -0.80 2.82
C GLY A 94 8.50 -2.33 2.83
N SER A 95 7.67 -2.97 3.65
CA SER A 95 7.58 -4.44 3.71
C SER A 95 6.89 -5.02 2.47
N ALA A 96 5.81 -4.43 1.98
CA ALA A 96 5.15 -4.84 0.75
C ALA A 96 6.07 -4.67 -0.47
N ALA A 97 6.80 -3.56 -0.54
CA ALA A 97 7.81 -3.29 -1.56
C ALA A 97 8.94 -4.34 -1.56
N LYS A 98 9.44 -4.71 -0.38
CA LYS A 98 10.45 -5.77 -0.23
C LYS A 98 9.93 -7.12 -0.71
N TYR A 99 8.71 -7.49 -0.31
CA TYR A 99 8.06 -8.72 -0.76
C TYR A 99 7.95 -8.77 -2.29
N LEU A 100 7.46 -7.69 -2.92
CA LEU A 100 7.26 -7.63 -4.37
C LEU A 100 8.57 -7.61 -5.14
N ALA A 101 9.56 -6.85 -4.69
CA ALA A 101 10.88 -6.82 -5.32
C ALA A 101 11.56 -8.19 -5.26
N THR A 102 11.47 -8.88 -4.12
CA THR A 102 12.00 -10.24 -3.96
C THR A 102 11.24 -11.23 -4.86
N SER A 103 9.90 -11.17 -4.87
CA SER A 103 9.09 -12.05 -5.72
C SER A 103 9.37 -11.86 -7.22
N MET A 104 9.60 -10.60 -7.66
CA MET A 104 9.98 -10.31 -9.03
C MET A 104 11.39 -10.83 -9.35
N LEU A 105 12.33 -10.68 -8.42
CA LEU A 105 13.69 -11.22 -8.59
C LEU A 105 13.67 -12.74 -8.77
N GLU A 106 12.97 -13.47 -7.89
CA GLU A 106 12.87 -14.93 -7.90
C GLU A 106 12.15 -15.44 -9.14
N ALA A 107 10.97 -14.89 -9.46
CA ALA A 107 10.23 -15.23 -10.68
C ALA A 107 11.02 -14.88 -11.97
N GLY A 108 11.79 -13.79 -11.91
CA GLY A 108 12.65 -13.36 -13.01
C GLY A 108 13.81 -14.34 -13.26
N LEU A 109 14.42 -14.87 -12.21
CA LEU A 109 15.46 -15.89 -12.31
C LEU A 109 14.89 -17.22 -12.83
N ASP A 110 13.70 -17.59 -12.40
CA ASP A 110 13.02 -18.80 -12.84
C ASP A 110 12.70 -18.73 -14.34
N ILE A 111 12.05 -17.66 -14.81
CA ILE A 111 11.74 -17.50 -16.23
C ILE A 111 13.00 -17.41 -17.11
N ALA A 112 14.04 -16.74 -16.63
CA ALA A 112 15.33 -16.67 -17.34
C ALA A 112 15.97 -18.04 -17.53
N SER A 113 15.73 -18.99 -16.62
CA SER A 113 16.23 -20.36 -16.71
C SER A 113 15.51 -21.19 -17.79
N MET A 114 14.34 -20.77 -18.24
CA MET A 114 13.47 -21.49 -19.18
C MET A 114 13.47 -20.88 -20.59
N VAL A 115 14.52 -20.13 -20.96
CA VAL A 115 14.62 -19.47 -22.27
C VAL A 115 14.60 -20.51 -23.39
N GLY A 116 13.64 -20.37 -24.30
CA GLY A 116 13.44 -21.25 -25.46
C GLY A 116 13.15 -20.48 -26.74
N ALA A 117 13.12 -21.20 -27.87
CA ALA A 117 13.02 -20.63 -29.21
C ALA A 117 11.77 -19.74 -29.46
N LYS A 118 10.73 -19.83 -28.66
CA LYS A 118 9.47 -19.07 -28.84
C LYS A 118 9.32 -17.85 -27.92
N GLY A 119 10.29 -17.57 -27.05
CA GLY A 119 10.17 -16.52 -26.04
C GLY A 119 9.13 -16.84 -24.95
N SER A 120 9.35 -16.30 -23.75
CA SER A 120 8.44 -16.46 -22.61
C SER A 120 8.23 -15.12 -21.93
N VAL A 121 7.01 -14.86 -21.48
CA VAL A 121 6.66 -13.61 -20.78
C VAL A 121 6.04 -13.93 -19.42
N PHE A 122 6.48 -13.22 -18.39
CA PHE A 122 5.89 -13.23 -17.06
C PHE A 122 5.36 -11.85 -16.69
N VAL A 123 4.12 -11.78 -16.22
CA VAL A 123 3.48 -10.53 -15.77
C VAL A 123 3.11 -10.65 -14.31
N MET A 124 3.61 -9.75 -13.48
CA MET A 124 3.21 -9.62 -12.08
C MET A 124 2.31 -8.40 -11.91
N GLU A 125 1.06 -8.63 -11.50
CA GLU A 125 0.15 -7.56 -11.12
C GLU A 125 0.35 -7.19 -9.65
N VAL A 126 0.42 -5.90 -9.35
CA VAL A 126 0.57 -5.41 -7.98
C VAL A 126 -0.53 -4.41 -7.63
N MET A 127 -0.82 -4.26 -6.34
CA MET A 127 -1.73 -3.23 -5.85
C MET A 127 -1.24 -1.83 -6.22
N GLY A 128 -2.16 -0.90 -6.32
CA GLY A 128 -1.92 0.48 -6.69
C GLY A 128 -3.03 1.01 -7.58
N ARG A 129 -4.18 1.38 -6.97
CA ARG A 129 -5.36 1.86 -7.70
C ARG A 129 -5.08 3.12 -8.49
N ASN A 130 -4.45 4.09 -7.84
CA ASN A 130 -4.21 5.42 -8.38
C ASN A 130 -2.73 5.80 -8.36
N THR A 131 -1.88 5.02 -7.69
CA THR A 131 -0.47 5.33 -7.51
C THR A 131 0.41 4.12 -7.78
N GLY A 132 1.54 4.33 -8.45
CA GLY A 132 2.46 3.30 -8.92
C GLY A 132 3.61 2.95 -7.97
N TRP A 133 3.53 3.32 -6.69
CA TRP A 133 4.64 3.12 -5.74
C TRP A 133 5.07 1.66 -5.58
N LEU A 134 4.11 0.73 -5.47
CA LEU A 134 4.42 -0.70 -5.36
C LEU A 134 4.97 -1.26 -6.67
N ALA A 135 4.43 -0.82 -7.82
CA ALA A 135 4.97 -1.22 -9.12
C ALA A 135 6.42 -0.71 -9.27
N ALA A 136 6.68 0.55 -8.93
CA ALA A 136 8.02 1.14 -8.96
C ALA A 136 9.02 0.37 -8.07
N ALA A 137 8.57 -0.11 -6.91
CA ALA A 137 9.43 -0.85 -5.98
C ALA A 137 9.97 -2.16 -6.58
N THR A 138 9.25 -2.79 -7.50
CA THR A 138 9.71 -4.04 -8.14
C THR A 138 10.97 -3.83 -8.99
N ALA A 139 11.22 -2.61 -9.48
CA ALA A 139 12.43 -2.28 -10.23
C ALA A 139 13.72 -2.44 -9.42
N LEU A 140 13.62 -2.49 -8.07
CA LEU A 140 14.77 -2.82 -7.21
C LEU A 140 15.35 -4.20 -7.48
N ALA A 141 14.56 -5.14 -8.02
CA ALA A 141 14.99 -6.49 -8.39
C ALA A 141 16.09 -6.48 -9.47
N ALA A 142 16.02 -5.52 -10.40
CA ALA A 142 17.00 -5.37 -11.48
C ALA A 142 18.40 -4.96 -10.96
N GLY A 143 18.48 -4.32 -9.80
CA GLY A 143 19.77 -3.89 -9.22
C GLY A 143 20.53 -2.86 -10.06
N GLY A 144 19.87 -2.19 -11.03
CA GLY A 144 20.46 -1.26 -11.97
C GLY A 144 20.92 -1.90 -13.30
N ASP A 145 20.74 -3.19 -13.46
CA ASP A 145 21.06 -3.92 -14.70
C ASP A 145 19.79 -3.99 -15.59
N PRO A 146 19.79 -3.36 -16.79
CA PRO A 146 18.63 -3.33 -17.68
C PRO A 146 18.26 -4.70 -18.28
N ASP A 147 19.14 -5.69 -18.16
CA ASP A 147 18.91 -7.06 -18.64
C ASP A 147 18.28 -7.96 -17.57
N ARG A 148 18.10 -7.43 -16.36
CA ARG A 148 17.43 -8.12 -15.27
C ARG A 148 15.98 -7.65 -15.08
N PRO A 149 15.08 -8.58 -14.69
CA PRO A 149 13.69 -8.24 -14.40
C PRO A 149 13.50 -7.25 -13.25
N PRO A 150 12.43 -6.46 -13.29
CA PRO A 150 11.48 -6.31 -14.39
C PRO A 150 12.06 -5.49 -15.54
N HIS A 151 11.71 -5.85 -16.80
CA HIS A 151 12.12 -5.10 -17.99
C HIS A 151 11.14 -3.97 -18.34
N ILE A 152 9.91 -4.09 -17.85
CA ILE A 152 8.83 -3.12 -18.03
C ILE A 152 8.11 -2.96 -16.67
N VAL A 153 7.79 -1.71 -16.32
CA VAL A 153 7.01 -1.37 -15.13
C VAL A 153 5.93 -0.38 -15.53
N LEU A 154 4.67 -0.80 -15.47
CA LEU A 154 3.51 0.01 -15.83
C LEU A 154 2.86 0.59 -14.58
N VAL A 155 2.72 1.91 -14.53
CA VAL A 155 2.18 2.68 -13.41
C VAL A 155 0.92 3.44 -13.80
N PRO A 156 -0.03 3.70 -12.87
CA PRO A 156 -1.29 4.39 -13.16
C PRO A 156 -1.12 5.84 -13.60
N GLU A 157 0.00 6.47 -13.23
CA GLU A 157 0.31 7.87 -13.54
C GLU A 157 0.59 8.12 -15.03
N VAL A 158 0.80 7.04 -15.80
CA VAL A 158 1.07 7.12 -17.24
C VAL A 158 -0.04 6.42 -18.01
N ALA A 159 -0.56 7.10 -19.02
CA ALA A 159 -1.52 6.48 -19.94
C ALA A 159 -0.85 5.29 -20.66
N PHE A 160 -1.51 4.14 -20.63
CA PHE A 160 -1.00 2.93 -21.27
C PHE A 160 -1.08 3.06 -22.79
N ASP A 161 0.08 3.00 -23.45
CA ASP A 161 0.24 2.92 -24.88
C ASP A 161 0.51 1.47 -25.28
N GLU A 162 -0.48 0.82 -25.89
CA GLU A 162 -0.42 -0.59 -26.26
C GLU A 162 0.66 -0.87 -27.30
N GLU A 163 0.81 -0.03 -28.31
CA GLU A 163 1.77 -0.27 -29.40
C GLU A 163 3.23 -0.06 -28.93
N ALA A 164 3.49 1.00 -28.18
CA ALA A 164 4.80 1.22 -27.56
C ALA A 164 5.16 0.08 -26.59
N PHE A 165 4.20 -0.37 -25.80
CA PHE A 165 4.37 -1.50 -24.89
C PHE A 165 4.71 -2.80 -25.62
N LEU A 166 3.92 -3.20 -26.63
CA LEU A 166 4.15 -4.43 -27.39
C LEU A 166 5.50 -4.40 -28.13
N THR A 167 5.87 -3.26 -28.70
CA THR A 167 7.18 -3.05 -29.32
C THR A 167 8.31 -3.29 -28.32
N ARG A 168 8.19 -2.77 -27.10
CA ARG A 168 9.18 -3.00 -26.05
C ARG A 168 9.23 -4.47 -25.62
N VAL A 169 8.07 -5.13 -25.43
CA VAL A 169 8.02 -6.57 -25.09
C VAL A 169 8.72 -7.40 -26.14
N GLN A 170 8.43 -7.14 -27.41
CA GLN A 170 9.06 -7.83 -28.54
C GLN A 170 10.58 -7.64 -28.53
N ALA A 171 11.06 -6.41 -28.48
CA ALA A 171 12.49 -6.10 -28.48
C ALA A 171 13.26 -6.77 -27.33
N VAL A 172 12.69 -6.78 -26.12
CA VAL A 172 13.29 -7.44 -24.96
C VAL A 172 13.29 -8.95 -25.14
N THR A 173 12.17 -9.53 -25.59
CA THR A 173 12.05 -10.99 -25.77
C THR A 173 12.96 -11.51 -26.88
N GLU A 174 13.09 -10.77 -27.99
CA GLU A 174 14.03 -11.12 -29.07
C GLU A 174 15.48 -11.08 -28.61
N ARG A 175 15.84 -10.13 -27.75
CA ARG A 175 17.21 -9.97 -27.27
C ARG A 175 17.57 -10.95 -26.16
N LEU A 176 16.67 -11.20 -25.21
CA LEU A 176 16.95 -11.99 -23.99
C LEU A 176 16.30 -13.38 -24.00
N GLY A 177 15.38 -13.64 -24.92
CA GLY A 177 14.58 -14.87 -24.95
C GLY A 177 13.40 -14.87 -23.98
N TYR A 178 13.26 -13.85 -23.11
CA TYR A 178 12.17 -13.69 -22.16
C TYR A 178 11.93 -12.23 -21.84
N CYS A 179 10.74 -11.93 -21.28
CA CYS A 179 10.42 -10.61 -20.72
C CYS A 179 9.63 -10.76 -19.42
N ALA A 180 10.02 -10.06 -18.36
CA ALA A 180 9.29 -9.98 -17.13
C ALA A 180 8.78 -8.54 -16.90
N ILE A 181 7.52 -8.41 -16.51
CA ILE A 181 6.75 -7.17 -16.52
C ILE A 181 6.06 -7.02 -15.18
N THR A 182 6.09 -5.83 -14.60
CA THR A 182 5.21 -5.44 -13.49
C THR A 182 4.10 -4.53 -14.01
N VAL A 183 2.89 -4.80 -13.55
CA VAL A 183 1.70 -4.02 -13.91
C VAL A 183 0.98 -3.61 -12.63
N SER A 184 0.76 -2.31 -12.44
CA SER A 184 -0.17 -1.86 -11.40
C SER A 184 -1.62 -2.18 -11.81
N GLU A 185 -2.45 -2.63 -10.86
CA GLU A 185 -3.86 -2.95 -11.10
C GLU A 185 -4.67 -1.75 -11.62
N GLY A 186 -4.20 -0.53 -11.37
CA GLY A 186 -4.86 0.72 -11.71
C GLY A 186 -4.44 1.35 -13.03
N ILE A 187 -3.68 0.67 -13.89
CA ILE A 187 -3.27 1.26 -15.18
C ILE A 187 -4.47 1.60 -16.06
N ARG A 188 -4.35 2.72 -16.79
CA ARG A 188 -5.44 3.31 -17.57
C ARG A 188 -5.02 3.60 -19.00
N ARG A 189 -5.98 3.56 -19.91
CA ARG A 189 -5.83 4.06 -21.29
C ARG A 189 -5.81 5.58 -21.31
N ALA A 190 -5.50 6.16 -22.45
CA ALA A 190 -5.48 7.61 -22.65
C ALA A 190 -6.84 8.29 -22.41
N ASP A 191 -7.94 7.56 -22.56
CA ASP A 191 -9.29 8.04 -22.26
C ASP A 191 -9.67 7.96 -20.78
N GLY A 192 -8.74 7.51 -19.93
CA GLY A 192 -8.93 7.34 -18.48
C GLY A 192 -9.62 6.03 -18.08
N SER A 193 -10.03 5.20 -19.04
CA SER A 193 -10.63 3.88 -18.74
C SER A 193 -9.57 2.92 -18.20
N LEU A 194 -9.95 2.09 -17.22
CA LEU A 194 -9.10 1.00 -16.72
C LEU A 194 -8.87 -0.05 -17.82
N ILE A 195 -7.70 -0.70 -17.80
CA ILE A 195 -7.43 -1.81 -18.73
C ILE A 195 -8.42 -2.96 -18.50
N LEU A 196 -8.76 -3.21 -17.25
CA LEU A 196 -9.81 -4.16 -16.88
C LEU A 196 -10.56 -3.66 -15.64
N GLU A 197 -11.88 -3.64 -15.74
CA GLU A 197 -12.81 -3.40 -14.62
C GLU A 197 -13.56 -4.72 -14.36
N LYS A 198 -13.36 -5.34 -13.18
CA LYS A 198 -14.02 -6.61 -12.86
C LYS A 198 -15.51 -6.46 -12.54
N SER A 199 -15.81 -5.61 -11.56
CA SER A 199 -17.17 -5.39 -11.06
C SER A 199 -17.18 -4.16 -10.16
N ARG A 200 -18.38 -3.70 -9.84
CA ARG A 200 -18.59 -2.70 -8.77
C ARG A 200 -19.26 -3.38 -7.59
N ASP A 201 -18.81 -3.05 -6.39
CA ASP A 201 -19.51 -3.49 -5.19
C ASP A 201 -20.86 -2.75 -5.04
N PRO A 202 -21.77 -3.19 -4.13
CA PRO A 202 -23.05 -2.53 -3.91
C PRO A 202 -22.97 -1.04 -3.54
N ARG A 203 -21.79 -0.54 -3.14
CA ARG A 203 -21.51 0.86 -2.83
C ARG A 203 -20.92 1.63 -4.02
N GLY A 204 -20.78 0.97 -5.19
CA GLY A 204 -20.25 1.57 -6.41
C GLY A 204 -18.70 1.58 -6.52
N TYR A 205 -17.98 1.02 -5.54
CA TYR A 205 -16.52 0.90 -5.65
C TYR A 205 -16.15 -0.13 -6.71
N VAL A 206 -15.28 0.28 -7.63
CA VAL A 206 -14.72 -0.62 -8.65
C VAL A 206 -13.83 -1.65 -7.96
N GLN A 207 -14.13 -2.93 -8.18
CA GLN A 207 -13.23 -4.01 -7.82
C GLN A 207 -12.15 -4.12 -8.89
N LEU A 208 -10.93 -3.75 -8.56
CA LEU A 208 -9.77 -3.87 -9.42
C LEU A 208 -9.22 -5.30 -9.43
N GLY A 209 -8.23 -5.52 -10.27
CA GLY A 209 -7.52 -6.76 -10.43
C GLY A 209 -7.83 -7.46 -11.75
N GLY A 210 -6.81 -8.14 -12.26
CA GLY A 210 -6.85 -8.80 -13.56
C GLY A 210 -6.21 -7.99 -14.70
N ALA A 211 -5.67 -6.79 -14.43
CA ALA A 211 -4.89 -6.01 -15.39
C ALA A 211 -3.69 -6.83 -15.91
N GLY A 212 -2.98 -7.53 -15.01
CA GLY A 212 -1.87 -8.41 -15.38
C GLY A 212 -2.28 -9.55 -16.29
N SER A 213 -3.43 -10.19 -16.03
CA SER A 213 -3.95 -11.25 -16.90
C SER A 213 -4.40 -10.71 -18.26
N ALA A 214 -4.97 -9.50 -18.31
CA ALA A 214 -5.37 -8.84 -19.55
C ALA A 214 -4.15 -8.48 -20.42
N VAL A 215 -3.12 -7.91 -19.79
CA VAL A 215 -1.83 -7.59 -20.45
C VAL A 215 -1.13 -8.87 -20.96
N ALA A 216 -1.11 -9.93 -20.15
CA ALA A 216 -0.50 -11.21 -20.55
C ALA A 216 -1.22 -11.82 -21.75
N ARG A 217 -2.55 -11.76 -21.79
CA ARG A 217 -3.36 -12.21 -22.91
C ARG A 217 -3.13 -11.38 -24.16
N MET A 218 -3.09 -10.06 -24.04
CA MET A 218 -2.77 -9.14 -25.15
C MET A 218 -1.44 -9.50 -25.81
N ILE A 219 -0.39 -9.76 -25.01
CA ILE A 219 0.92 -10.18 -25.51
C ILE A 219 0.79 -11.49 -26.30
N HIS A 220 0.03 -12.47 -25.79
CA HIS A 220 -0.16 -13.72 -26.48
C HIS A 220 -0.92 -13.56 -27.81
N GLU A 221 -2.00 -12.81 -27.82
CA GLU A 221 -2.82 -12.58 -29.00
C GLU A 221 -2.08 -11.81 -30.10
N ARG A 222 -1.25 -10.82 -29.71
CA ARG A 222 -0.56 -9.95 -30.65
C ARG A 222 0.82 -10.45 -31.07
N LEU A 223 1.57 -11.11 -30.20
CA LEU A 223 2.96 -11.53 -30.42
C LEU A 223 3.16 -13.05 -30.41
N GLY A 224 2.17 -13.83 -29.97
CA GLY A 224 2.23 -15.30 -29.93
C GLY A 224 3.15 -15.88 -28.86
N TYR A 225 3.67 -15.07 -27.93
CA TYR A 225 4.57 -15.55 -26.89
C TYR A 225 3.83 -16.41 -25.84
N LYS A 226 4.55 -17.39 -25.27
CA LYS A 226 4.10 -18.09 -24.07
C LYS A 226 4.04 -17.11 -22.91
N HIS A 227 2.96 -17.15 -22.15
CA HIS A 227 2.77 -16.20 -21.08
C HIS A 227 2.33 -16.86 -19.77
N HIS A 228 2.76 -16.29 -18.67
CA HIS A 228 2.32 -16.59 -17.33
C HIS A 228 2.09 -15.27 -16.57
N TRP A 229 1.25 -15.30 -15.54
CA TRP A 229 1.05 -14.16 -14.68
C TRP A 229 0.84 -14.58 -13.23
N ALA A 230 1.14 -13.69 -12.32
CA ALA A 230 0.86 -13.81 -10.88
C ALA A 230 0.15 -12.55 -10.39
N ILE A 231 -0.78 -12.73 -9.48
CA ILE A 231 -1.48 -11.66 -8.77
C ILE A 231 -1.30 -11.94 -7.28
N PRO A 232 -0.29 -11.36 -6.61
CA PRO A 232 -0.05 -11.54 -5.18
C PRO A 232 -1.23 -11.13 -4.30
N ASP A 233 -2.05 -10.16 -4.72
CA ASP A 233 -3.23 -9.68 -4.00
C ASP A 233 -2.93 -9.47 -2.50
N TYR A 234 -3.65 -10.11 -1.60
CA TYR A 234 -3.42 -9.98 -0.16
C TYR A 234 -2.05 -10.49 0.32
N LEU A 235 -1.39 -11.35 -0.43
CA LEU A 235 -0.06 -11.84 -0.04
C LEU A 235 0.97 -10.71 0.08
N GLN A 236 0.94 -9.73 -0.82
CA GLN A 236 1.88 -8.61 -0.81
C GLN A 236 1.75 -7.72 0.44
N ARG A 237 0.58 -7.66 1.08
CA ARG A 237 0.36 -6.87 2.30
C ARG A 237 0.38 -7.70 3.59
N ALA A 238 0.39 -9.02 3.48
CA ALA A 238 0.36 -9.95 4.61
C ALA A 238 1.64 -10.78 4.74
N GLY A 239 2.57 -10.71 3.77
CA GLY A 239 3.79 -11.51 3.69
C GLY A 239 4.84 -11.12 4.73
N ALA A 240 4.54 -11.31 6.01
CA ALA A 240 5.39 -10.90 7.12
C ALA A 240 6.74 -11.65 7.21
N HIS A 241 6.96 -12.70 6.43
CA HIS A 241 8.25 -13.38 6.31
C HIS A 241 9.32 -12.52 5.61
N TRP A 242 8.92 -11.49 4.83
CA TRP A 242 9.80 -10.52 4.20
C TRP A 242 9.64 -9.11 4.77
N LEU A 243 9.44 -8.97 6.08
CA LEU A 243 9.38 -7.65 6.73
C LEU A 243 10.67 -6.85 6.53
N SER A 244 10.53 -5.58 6.19
CA SER A 244 11.60 -4.60 6.26
C SER A 244 11.82 -4.15 7.71
N ALA A 245 13.06 -4.17 8.18
CA ALA A 245 13.39 -3.64 9.50
C ALA A 245 13.10 -2.14 9.59
N THR A 246 13.42 -1.37 8.54
CA THR A 246 13.12 0.07 8.45
C THR A 246 11.62 0.34 8.58
N ASP A 247 10.79 -0.35 7.80
CA ASP A 247 9.35 -0.19 7.83
C ASP A 247 8.75 -0.50 9.22
N ARG A 248 9.24 -1.58 9.85
CA ARG A 248 8.84 -1.94 11.22
C ARG A 248 9.23 -0.88 12.25
N GLU A 249 10.44 -0.35 12.18
CA GLU A 249 10.89 0.73 13.08
C GLU A 249 10.03 1.98 12.92
N GLN A 250 9.72 2.35 11.70
CA GLN A 250 8.84 3.48 11.37
C GLN A 250 7.42 3.25 11.86
N ALA A 251 6.86 2.05 11.66
CA ALA A 251 5.53 1.68 12.18
C ALA A 251 5.45 1.81 13.71
N LEU A 252 6.47 1.35 14.42
CA LEU A 252 6.55 1.49 15.88
C LEU A 252 6.70 2.95 16.31
N ALA A 253 7.50 3.73 15.59
CA ALA A 253 7.74 5.14 15.91
C ALA A 253 6.46 5.97 15.74
N VAL A 254 5.72 5.81 14.63
CA VAL A 254 4.44 6.53 14.44
C VAL A 254 3.38 6.09 15.46
N GLY A 255 3.33 4.79 15.81
CA GLY A 255 2.42 4.31 16.83
C GLY A 255 2.70 4.93 18.22
N ARG A 256 3.96 5.04 18.63
CA ARG A 256 4.37 5.73 19.86
C ARG A 256 4.04 7.21 19.83
N ALA A 257 4.42 7.89 18.75
CA ALA A 257 4.15 9.32 18.57
C ALA A 257 2.64 9.63 18.61
N ALA A 258 1.81 8.75 18.03
CA ALA A 258 0.35 8.90 18.07
C ALA A 258 -0.19 8.91 19.51
N VAL A 259 0.30 8.02 20.38
CA VAL A 259 -0.06 8.01 21.80
C VAL A 259 0.42 9.28 22.51
N GLU A 260 1.66 9.70 22.26
CA GLU A 260 2.22 10.93 22.84
C GLU A 260 1.41 12.16 22.42
N TYR A 261 1.03 12.27 21.14
CA TYR A 261 0.20 13.38 20.66
C TYR A 261 -1.20 13.39 21.28
N ALA A 262 -1.81 12.22 21.46
CA ALA A 262 -3.07 12.08 22.16
C ALA A 262 -2.97 12.60 23.62
N MET A 263 -1.93 12.20 24.34
CA MET A 263 -1.69 12.64 25.72
C MET A 263 -1.37 14.14 25.83
N GLN A 264 -0.78 14.73 24.80
CA GLN A 264 -0.48 16.17 24.71
C GLN A 264 -1.69 17.01 24.25
N GLY A 265 -2.85 16.39 24.01
CA GLY A 265 -4.04 17.11 23.54
C GLY A 265 -3.93 17.61 22.08
N ARG A 266 -3.09 16.99 21.25
CA ARG A 266 -2.86 17.37 19.85
C ARG A 266 -3.86 16.71 18.91
N GLY A 267 -5.14 16.70 19.23
CA GLY A 267 -6.20 16.11 18.43
C GLY A 267 -6.30 16.74 17.03
N GLY A 268 -6.58 15.93 16.02
CA GLY A 268 -6.65 16.30 14.61
C GLY A 268 -5.31 16.22 13.90
N THR A 269 -4.31 15.55 14.50
CA THR A 269 -2.98 15.37 13.89
C THR A 269 -2.70 13.92 13.51
N MET A 270 -1.68 13.74 12.70
CA MET A 270 -1.11 12.45 12.31
C MET A 270 0.41 12.50 12.50
N PRO A 271 1.06 11.51 13.15
CA PRO A 271 2.51 11.36 13.09
C PRO A 271 2.93 10.98 11.68
N ALA A 272 3.80 11.77 11.09
CA ALA A 272 4.32 11.59 9.73
C ALA A 272 5.81 11.28 9.77
N ILE A 273 6.26 10.37 8.93
CA ILE A 273 7.68 10.14 8.68
C ILE A 273 8.21 11.31 7.86
N ARG A 274 9.30 11.93 8.32
CA ARG A 274 10.01 12.96 7.60
C ARG A 274 11.40 12.46 7.24
N ARG A 275 11.73 12.44 5.96
CA ARG A 275 13.06 12.12 5.46
C ARG A 275 13.99 13.30 5.71
N LEU A 276 15.09 13.06 6.41
CA LEU A 276 16.10 14.07 6.74
C LEU A 276 17.31 13.97 5.82
N GLN A 277 17.63 12.75 5.36
CA GLN A 277 18.81 12.48 4.53
C GLN A 277 18.62 11.17 3.75
N ASP A 278 19.11 11.12 2.52
CA ASP A 278 19.00 9.93 1.66
C ASP A 278 20.12 8.92 1.91
N SER A 279 21.36 9.38 2.08
CA SER A 279 22.52 8.51 2.26
C SER A 279 23.51 9.07 3.29
N PRO A 280 23.68 8.41 4.47
CA PRO A 280 22.86 7.31 4.96
C PRO A 280 21.40 7.76 5.18
N TYR A 281 20.45 6.88 5.01
CA TYR A 281 19.04 7.21 5.22
C TYR A 281 18.78 7.58 6.68
N ARG A 282 18.25 8.79 6.89
CA ARG A 282 17.84 9.29 8.20
C ARG A 282 16.42 9.84 8.12
N TRP A 283 15.67 9.59 9.15
CA TRP A 283 14.29 10.04 9.29
C TRP A 283 13.96 10.38 10.75
N ASP A 284 12.92 11.15 10.94
CA ASP A 284 12.28 11.37 12.22
C ASP A 284 10.75 11.33 12.08
N VAL A 285 10.05 11.55 13.19
CA VAL A 285 8.58 11.66 13.21
C VAL A 285 8.19 13.07 13.57
N THR A 286 7.32 13.66 12.76
CA THR A 286 6.75 14.99 12.98
C THR A 286 5.22 14.91 13.01
N ALA A 287 4.56 15.86 13.69
CA ALA A 287 3.11 15.95 13.63
C ALA A 287 2.68 16.82 12.46
N ILE A 288 1.69 16.35 11.72
CA ILE A 288 1.00 17.15 10.69
C ILE A 288 -0.50 17.15 10.95
N ASP A 289 -1.17 18.24 10.59
CA ASP A 289 -2.63 18.32 10.70
C ASP A 289 -3.30 17.44 9.64
N THR A 290 -4.37 16.73 10.02
CA THR A 290 -5.10 15.85 9.10
C THR A 290 -6.03 16.60 8.16
N ALA A 291 -6.57 17.75 8.55
CA ALA A 291 -7.54 18.49 7.75
C ALA A 291 -7.02 18.91 6.36
N PRO A 292 -5.78 19.46 6.19
CA PRO A 292 -5.29 19.85 4.87
C PRO A 292 -4.89 18.68 3.98
N ILE A 293 -4.72 17.46 4.52
CA ILE A 293 -4.28 16.28 3.77
C ILE A 293 -5.42 15.27 3.52
N ALA A 294 -6.57 15.49 4.16
CA ALA A 294 -7.72 14.61 4.03
C ALA A 294 -8.15 14.46 2.56
N ASN A 295 -8.34 13.23 2.10
CA ASN A 295 -8.75 12.87 0.74
C ASN A 295 -7.77 13.29 -0.37
N LEU A 296 -6.55 13.69 -0.04
CA LEU A 296 -5.50 13.91 -1.01
C LEU A 296 -4.67 12.63 -1.18
N GLU A 297 -4.25 12.35 -2.42
CA GLU A 297 -3.41 11.21 -2.75
C GLU A 297 -2.03 11.69 -3.21
N ARG A 298 -0.98 11.02 -2.74
CA ARG A 298 0.40 11.27 -3.15
C ARG A 298 0.76 10.35 -4.30
N ALA A 299 0.67 10.86 -5.52
CA ALA A 299 1.10 10.15 -6.73
C ALA A 299 2.62 9.87 -6.73
N LEU A 300 3.03 8.91 -7.54
CA LEU A 300 4.44 8.70 -7.86
C LEU A 300 4.99 9.93 -8.59
N PRO A 301 6.09 10.55 -8.13
CA PRO A 301 6.64 11.73 -8.77
C PRO A 301 6.97 11.49 -10.26
N ALA A 302 6.66 12.45 -11.13
CA ALA A 302 6.95 12.34 -12.56
C ALA A 302 8.45 12.08 -12.84
N ALA A 303 9.35 12.61 -12.01
CA ALA A 303 10.79 12.35 -12.10
C ALA A 303 11.18 10.87 -11.82
N PHE A 304 10.26 10.09 -11.24
CA PHE A 304 10.48 8.66 -10.99
C PHE A 304 10.02 7.78 -12.15
N VAL A 305 9.34 8.33 -13.14
CA VAL A 305 8.90 7.62 -14.34
C VAL A 305 9.92 7.85 -15.45
N ALA A 306 10.30 6.79 -16.17
CA ALA A 306 11.18 6.89 -17.33
C ALA A 306 10.50 7.66 -18.47
N ALA A 307 11.29 8.32 -19.32
CA ALA A 307 10.78 9.20 -20.37
C ALA A 307 9.85 8.50 -21.38
N ASP A 308 10.01 7.18 -21.57
CA ASP A 308 9.16 6.36 -22.43
C ASP A 308 7.87 5.86 -21.74
N GLY A 309 7.71 6.13 -20.45
CA GLY A 309 6.54 5.71 -19.67
C GLY A 309 6.46 4.21 -19.38
N LEU A 310 7.45 3.43 -19.79
CA LEU A 310 7.44 1.95 -19.69
C LEU A 310 8.31 1.41 -18.55
N HIS A 311 8.96 2.26 -17.78
CA HIS A 311 9.79 1.89 -16.64
C HIS A 311 9.89 3.04 -15.64
N VAL A 312 10.60 2.81 -14.52
CA VAL A 312 10.93 3.83 -13.55
C VAL A 312 12.41 4.21 -13.60
N THR A 313 12.75 5.40 -13.13
CA THR A 313 14.12 5.91 -13.13
C THR A 313 14.94 5.35 -11.97
N GLN A 314 16.26 5.47 -12.06
CA GLN A 314 17.16 5.14 -10.95
C GLN A 314 16.84 5.96 -9.69
N ALA A 315 16.37 7.19 -9.85
CA ALA A 315 15.95 8.03 -8.72
C ALA A 315 14.80 7.40 -7.90
N ALA A 316 13.86 6.72 -8.55
CA ALA A 316 12.83 5.96 -7.84
C ALA A 316 13.43 4.80 -7.03
N CYS A 317 14.35 4.06 -7.63
CA CYS A 317 15.04 2.95 -6.95
C CYS A 317 15.83 3.45 -5.73
N ASP A 318 16.57 4.56 -5.89
CA ASP A 318 17.39 5.13 -4.81
C ASP A 318 16.52 5.64 -3.67
N TYR A 319 15.37 6.25 -3.98
CA TYR A 319 14.39 6.70 -2.99
C TYR A 319 13.78 5.53 -2.21
N ILE A 320 13.40 4.44 -2.88
CA ILE A 320 12.69 3.29 -2.29
C ILE A 320 13.66 2.34 -1.56
N ARG A 321 14.90 2.18 -2.05
CA ARG A 321 15.89 1.22 -1.52
C ARG A 321 16.05 1.22 -0.01
N PRO A 322 16.20 2.34 0.70
CA PRO A 322 16.35 2.33 2.15
C PRO A 322 15.09 1.88 2.89
N LEU A 323 13.91 2.00 2.27
CA LEU A 323 12.65 1.63 2.89
C LEU A 323 12.44 0.11 2.97
N ILE A 324 13.13 -0.66 2.11
CA ILE A 324 13.10 -2.13 2.15
C ILE A 324 14.24 -2.74 2.97
N ALA A 325 15.07 -1.90 3.58
CA ALA A 325 16.32 -2.33 4.20
C ALA A 325 16.11 -3.10 5.50
N GLY A 326 17.07 -3.97 5.78
CA GLY A 326 17.21 -4.73 7.01
C GLY A 326 16.29 -5.94 7.10
N GLU A 327 16.70 -6.86 7.97
CA GLU A 327 16.00 -8.14 8.19
C GLU A 327 15.27 -8.13 9.54
N PHE A 328 14.12 -8.77 9.57
CA PHE A 328 13.42 -9.04 10.80
C PHE A 328 13.05 -10.52 10.86
N ALA A 329 13.82 -11.27 11.63
CA ALA A 329 13.64 -12.71 11.75
C ALA A 329 12.28 -13.06 12.37
N GLN A 330 11.55 -13.95 11.71
CA GLN A 330 10.31 -14.52 12.21
C GLN A 330 10.62 -15.84 12.94
N PRO A 331 10.31 -15.98 14.25
CA PRO A 331 10.37 -17.27 14.92
C PRO A 331 9.44 -18.26 14.25
N THR A 332 9.89 -19.49 14.12
CA THR A 332 9.12 -20.58 13.53
C THR A 332 8.84 -21.66 14.56
N VAL A 333 7.68 -22.30 14.41
CA VAL A 333 7.30 -23.54 15.12
C VAL A 333 6.85 -24.53 14.04
N ASP A 334 7.44 -25.70 14.04
CA ASP A 334 7.17 -26.76 13.05
C ASP A 334 7.26 -26.28 11.59
N GLY A 335 8.24 -25.40 11.32
CA GLY A 335 8.51 -24.87 9.98
C GLY A 335 7.63 -23.70 9.54
N LEU A 336 6.63 -23.30 10.33
CA LEU A 336 5.77 -22.13 10.04
C LEU A 336 6.02 -20.99 11.02
N PRO A 337 5.82 -19.73 10.61
CA PRO A 337 5.94 -18.60 11.52
C PRO A 337 5.02 -18.72 12.74
N ASP A 338 5.53 -18.44 13.95
CA ASP A 338 4.75 -18.46 15.21
C ASP A 338 3.82 -17.24 15.29
N TYR A 339 2.77 -17.23 14.47
CA TYR A 339 1.74 -16.21 14.50
C TYR A 339 0.67 -16.54 15.53
N ARG A 340 0.15 -15.54 16.20
CA ARG A 340 -0.92 -15.67 17.19
C ARG A 340 -2.10 -14.79 16.83
N ARG A 341 -3.29 -15.37 16.79
CA ARG A 341 -4.53 -14.60 16.79
C ARG A 341 -4.76 -14.06 18.20
N PHE A 342 -5.14 -12.79 18.27
CA PHE A 342 -5.52 -12.16 19.53
C PHE A 342 -7.02 -12.32 19.73
N GLU A 343 -7.41 -12.92 20.85
CA GLU A 343 -8.80 -12.90 21.29
C GLU A 343 -9.01 -11.64 22.12
N LEU A 344 -9.78 -10.71 21.55
CA LEU A 344 -10.16 -9.50 22.26
C LEU A 344 -11.42 -9.77 23.08
N PRO A 345 -11.44 -9.50 24.40
CA PRO A 345 -12.64 -9.63 25.17
C PRO A 345 -13.67 -8.61 24.67
N ARG A 346 -14.90 -9.07 24.45
CA ARG A 346 -16.01 -8.17 24.08
C ARG A 346 -16.34 -7.29 25.28
N VAL A 347 -16.33 -5.99 25.04
CA VAL A 347 -16.84 -5.00 26.02
C VAL A 347 -18.36 -5.01 25.97
N ALA A 348 -19.01 -5.02 27.14
CA ALA A 348 -20.48 -5.01 27.22
C ALA A 348 -21.07 -3.74 26.61
N ASP A 349 -22.13 -3.90 25.85
CA ASP A 349 -22.85 -2.78 25.24
C ASP A 349 -23.48 -1.91 26.36
N ARG A 350 -23.28 -0.60 26.28
CA ARG A 350 -23.81 0.38 27.23
C ARG A 350 -24.97 1.20 26.68
N LEU A 351 -25.28 1.02 25.42
CA LEU A 351 -26.38 1.68 24.71
C LEU A 351 -27.21 0.65 23.97
N PRO A 352 -28.49 0.93 23.69
CA PRO A 352 -29.32 0.10 22.81
C PRO A 352 -28.66 -0.12 21.46
N ALA A 353 -29.01 -1.21 20.77
CA ALA A 353 -28.53 -1.47 19.43
C ALA A 353 -28.83 -0.30 18.48
N TRP A 354 -27.92 0.00 17.56
CA TRP A 354 -28.12 1.03 16.56
C TRP A 354 -29.09 0.53 15.48
N GLY A 355 -30.17 1.30 15.23
CA GLY A 355 -31.17 0.95 14.21
C GLY A 355 -32.16 -0.14 14.62
N ALA A 356 -32.28 -0.42 15.92
CA ALA A 356 -33.34 -1.29 16.45
C ALA A 356 -34.67 -0.53 16.62
#